data_7f9710b28f8eb17c0f2c56cd610562f0
#
_entry.id   7f9710b28f8eb17c0f2c56cd610562f0
#
_cell.length_a   1.000
_cell.length_b   1.000
_cell.length_c   1.000
_cell.angle_alpha   90.00
_cell.angle_beta   90.00
_cell.angle_gamma   90.00
#
_symmetry.space_group_name_H-M   'P 1'
#
loop_
_entity.id
_entity.type
_entity.pdbx_description
1 polymer ?
#
loop_
_entity_poly.entity_id
_entity_poly.type
_entity_poly.pdbx_seq_one_letter_code
_entity_poly.pdbx_strand_id
1 'polypeptide(L)'
;MNYYNEFDPYAAQWLRNLIDAGHLPNGEVDSRSIKDVKASELAGFVQCHFFAGLGGWSHALRLAGWPEDRPVWTGSCPCQPFSAAGAGGGVTDERHLWPTWFNLIRECRPDVVFGEQ
;
A
#
# COMPACT_ATOMS: atom_id res chain seq x y z
N MET A 1 -9.26 10.57 6.25
CA MET A 1 -9.10 10.19 4.84
C MET A 1 -8.03 9.12 4.73
N ASN A 2 -8.21 8.19 3.83
CA ASN A 2 -7.27 7.10 3.63
C ASN A 2 -6.30 7.40 2.49
N TYR A 3 -5.19 6.68 2.48
CA TYR A 3 -4.17 6.77 1.44
C TYR A 3 -3.99 5.40 0.79
N TYR A 4 -3.95 5.39 -0.53
CA TYR A 4 -3.76 4.18 -1.32
C TYR A 4 -2.61 4.42 -2.29
N ASN A 5 -1.58 3.59 -2.20
CA ASN A 5 -0.46 3.66 -3.16
C ASN A 5 -0.50 2.45 -4.07
N GLU A 6 -0.62 2.70 -5.37
CA GLU A 6 -0.64 1.66 -6.38
C GLU A 6 0.04 2.17 -7.66
N PHE A 7 1.13 1.55 -8.03
CA PHE A 7 1.97 1.99 -9.15
C PHE A 7 1.36 1.66 -10.51
N ASP A 8 0.62 0.55 -10.64
CA ASP A 8 -0.02 0.19 -11.90
C ASP A 8 -1.14 1.19 -12.21
N PRO A 9 -1.04 1.94 -13.32
CA PRO A 9 -2.04 2.96 -13.61
C PRO A 9 -3.45 2.39 -13.84
N TYR A 10 -3.56 1.18 -14.35
CA TYR A 10 -4.86 0.54 -14.54
C TYR A 10 -5.51 0.23 -13.18
N ALA A 11 -4.76 -0.39 -12.27
CA ALA A 11 -5.26 -0.69 -10.94
C ALA A 11 -5.56 0.59 -10.16
N ALA A 12 -4.70 1.61 -10.28
CA ALA A 12 -4.93 2.89 -9.61
C ALA A 12 -6.24 3.55 -10.08
N GLN A 13 -6.55 3.47 -11.37
CA GLN A 13 -7.80 4.01 -11.88
C GLN A 13 -9.02 3.23 -11.34
N TRP A 14 -8.91 1.91 -11.23
CA TRP A 14 -9.96 1.11 -10.62
C TRP A 14 -10.17 1.46 -9.15
N LEU A 15 -9.09 1.72 -8.41
CA LEU A 15 -9.20 2.19 -7.02
C LEU A 15 -10.03 3.48 -6.96
N ARG A 16 -9.74 4.43 -7.83
CA ARG A 16 -10.49 5.70 -7.88
C ARG A 16 -11.97 5.45 -8.15
N ASN A 17 -12.25 4.56 -9.10
CA ASN A 17 -13.62 4.22 -9.45
C ASN A 17 -14.37 3.60 -8.27
N LEU A 18 -13.73 2.69 -7.56
CA LEU A 18 -14.33 2.01 -6.41
C LEU A 18 -14.57 2.96 -5.24
N ILE A 19 -13.66 3.89 -5.01
CA ILE A 19 -13.83 4.92 -3.98
C ILE A 19 -15.00 5.84 -4.36
N ASP A 20 -15.05 6.30 -5.60
CA ASP A 20 -16.11 7.18 -6.06
C ASP A 20 -17.48 6.53 -5.99
N ALA A 21 -17.54 5.23 -6.21
CA ALA A 21 -18.78 4.46 -6.11
C ALA A 21 -19.17 4.08 -4.68
N GLY A 22 -18.35 4.42 -3.69
CA GLY A 22 -18.64 4.13 -2.28
C GLY A 22 -18.31 2.70 -1.85
N HIS A 23 -17.63 1.93 -2.68
CA HIS A 23 -17.24 0.55 -2.33
C HIS A 23 -16.01 0.48 -1.43
N LEU A 24 -15.21 1.53 -1.43
CA LEU A 24 -14.04 1.66 -0.56
C LEU A 24 -14.14 2.99 0.20
N PRO A 25 -13.52 3.08 1.39
CA PRO A 25 -13.47 4.33 2.13
C PRO A 25 -12.83 5.45 1.32
N ASN A 26 -13.33 6.66 1.53
CA ASN A 26 -12.84 7.83 0.86
C ASN A 26 -11.33 8.01 1.09
N GLY A 27 -10.62 8.36 0.06
CA GLY A 27 -9.18 8.47 0.14
C GLY A 27 -8.53 9.02 -1.11
N GLU A 28 -7.23 9.18 -1.01
CA GLU A 28 -6.38 9.66 -2.10
C GLU A 28 -5.62 8.49 -2.70
N VAL A 29 -5.64 8.39 -4.02
CA VAL A 29 -4.90 7.36 -4.75
C VAL A 29 -3.64 7.98 -5.33
N ASP A 30 -2.50 7.45 -4.91
CA ASP A 30 -1.19 7.87 -5.36
C ASP A 30 -0.63 6.80 -6.30
N SER A 31 -0.46 7.14 -7.56
CA SER A 31 0.03 6.19 -8.57
C SER A 31 1.54 6.26 -8.79
N ARG A 32 2.26 7.00 -7.93
CA ARG A 32 3.72 7.01 -7.99
C ARG A 32 4.29 5.69 -7.48
N SER A 33 5.52 5.40 -7.87
CA SER A 33 6.27 4.32 -7.22
C SER A 33 6.39 4.61 -5.72
N ILE A 34 6.30 3.58 -4.89
CA ILE A 34 6.51 3.73 -3.45
C ILE A 34 7.89 4.32 -3.14
N LYS A 35 8.85 4.15 -4.04
CA LYS A 35 10.20 4.72 -3.88
C LYS A 35 10.18 6.25 -3.86
N ASP A 36 9.15 6.86 -4.43
CA ASP A 36 9.04 8.31 -4.51
C ASP A 36 8.17 8.90 -3.40
N VAL A 37 7.58 8.06 -2.56
CA VAL A 37 6.74 8.48 -1.45
C VAL A 37 7.59 8.80 -0.24
N LYS A 38 7.36 9.97 0.35
CA LYS A 38 8.09 10.40 1.55
C LYS A 38 7.23 10.21 2.79
N ALA A 39 7.88 9.85 3.89
CA ALA A 39 7.19 9.65 5.16
C ALA A 39 6.37 10.88 5.58
N SER A 40 6.92 12.08 5.33
CA SER A 40 6.23 13.33 5.68
C SER A 40 4.90 13.52 4.94
N GLU A 41 4.74 12.89 3.79
CA GLU A 41 3.51 12.99 3.02
C GLU A 41 2.37 12.14 3.58
N LEU A 42 2.69 11.22 4.49
CA LEU A 42 1.73 10.25 5.02
C LEU A 42 1.09 10.65 6.34
N ALA A 43 1.60 11.71 6.96
CA ALA A 43 1.23 12.08 8.34
C ALA A 43 -0.25 12.44 8.51
N GLY A 44 -0.93 12.90 7.47
CA GLY A 44 -2.33 13.33 7.58
C GLY A 44 -3.35 12.24 7.33
N PHE A 45 -2.92 11.02 7.04
CA PHE A 45 -3.83 9.94 6.68
C PHE A 45 -4.07 8.99 7.84
N VAL A 46 -5.32 8.56 7.99
CA VAL A 46 -5.71 7.62 9.05
C VAL A 46 -5.27 6.20 8.70
N GLN A 47 -5.55 5.77 7.48
CA GLN A 47 -5.16 4.44 7.02
C GLN A 47 -4.33 4.58 5.75
N CYS A 48 -3.25 3.82 5.67
CA CYS A 48 -2.38 3.81 4.51
C CYS A 48 -2.27 2.39 3.97
N HIS A 49 -2.61 2.25 2.69
CA HIS A 49 -2.61 0.96 2.01
C HIS A 49 -1.59 0.99 0.88
N PHE A 50 -0.55 0.18 1.01
CA PHE A 50 0.55 0.12 0.04
C PHE A 50 0.43 -1.14 -0.82
N PHE A 51 0.90 -1.07 -2.06
CA PHE A 51 0.72 -2.17 -3.01
C PHE A 51 -0.75 -2.54 -3.07
N ALA A 52 -1.58 -1.53 -3.23
CA ALA A 52 -3.00 -1.63 -2.87
C ALA A 52 -3.84 -2.46 -3.84
N GLY A 53 -3.38 -2.65 -5.07
CA GLY A 53 -4.14 -3.37 -6.07
C GLY A 53 -5.51 -2.74 -6.28
N LEU A 54 -6.55 -3.51 -6.09
CA LEU A 54 -7.94 -3.02 -6.17
C LEU A 54 -8.56 -2.72 -4.80
N GLY A 55 -7.72 -2.58 -3.77
CA GLY A 55 -8.20 -2.21 -2.44
C GLY A 55 -8.68 -3.38 -1.60
N GLY A 56 -8.17 -4.58 -1.86
CA GLY A 56 -8.60 -5.77 -1.13
C GLY A 56 -8.41 -5.67 0.38
N TRP A 57 -7.30 -5.13 0.85
CA TRP A 57 -7.07 -4.93 2.29
C TRP A 57 -8.09 -3.97 2.89
N SER A 58 -8.34 -2.84 2.23
CA SER A 58 -9.31 -1.86 2.72
C SER A 58 -10.71 -2.45 2.79
N HIS A 59 -11.09 -3.20 1.77
CA HIS A 59 -12.39 -3.89 1.74
C HIS A 59 -12.48 -4.95 2.85
N ALA A 60 -11.42 -5.72 3.04
CA ALA A 60 -11.37 -6.74 4.08
C ALA A 60 -11.51 -6.14 5.48
N LEU A 61 -10.85 -5.01 5.73
CA LEU A 61 -10.99 -4.31 7.00
C LEU A 61 -12.44 -3.86 7.24
N ARG A 62 -13.09 -3.33 6.21
CA ARG A 62 -14.50 -2.93 6.30
C ARG A 62 -15.39 -4.13 6.63
N LEU A 63 -15.18 -5.26 5.94
CA LEU A 63 -15.94 -6.49 6.22
C LEU A 63 -15.71 -7.02 7.62
N ALA A 64 -14.49 -6.85 8.15
CA ALA A 64 -14.14 -7.29 9.49
C ALA A 64 -14.64 -6.34 10.60
N GLY A 65 -15.22 -5.20 10.23
CA GLY A 65 -15.71 -4.23 11.20
C GLY A 65 -14.63 -3.31 11.75
N TRP A 66 -13.47 -3.22 11.09
CA TRP A 66 -12.42 -2.29 11.51
C TRP A 66 -12.91 -0.86 11.23
N PRO A 67 -12.98 0.01 12.25
CA PRO A 67 -13.49 1.37 12.07
C PRO A 67 -12.65 2.17 11.07
N GLU A 68 -13.30 2.96 10.22
CA GLU A 68 -12.60 3.75 9.21
C GLU A 68 -11.72 4.85 9.81
N ASP A 69 -12.01 5.26 11.04
CA ASP A 69 -11.21 6.27 11.77
C ASP A 69 -10.12 5.66 12.64
N ARG A 70 -9.95 4.34 12.61
CA ARG A 70 -8.90 3.67 13.38
C ARG A 70 -7.64 3.48 12.54
N PRO A 71 -6.50 3.99 12.96
CA PRO A 71 -5.27 3.89 12.18
C PRO A 71 -4.83 2.46 11.91
N VAL A 72 -4.35 2.23 10.70
CA VAL A 72 -3.76 0.96 10.29
C VAL A 72 -3.00 1.15 8.99
N TRP A 73 -1.90 0.40 8.84
CA TRP A 73 -1.17 0.29 7.59
C TRP A 73 -1.32 -1.12 7.05
N THR A 74 -1.48 -1.26 5.76
CA THR A 74 -1.54 -2.57 5.10
C THR A 74 -0.67 -2.59 3.86
N GLY A 75 -0.27 -3.77 3.43
CA GLY A 75 0.45 -3.91 2.18
C GLY A 75 0.66 -5.35 1.77
N SER A 76 0.56 -5.58 0.46
CA SER A 76 0.88 -6.87 -0.17
C SER A 76 2.17 -6.70 -0.95
N CYS A 77 3.29 -6.65 -0.24
CA CYS A 77 4.58 -6.35 -0.83
C CYS A 77 5.00 -7.46 -1.82
N PRO A 78 5.35 -7.11 -3.05
CA PRO A 78 5.82 -8.11 -4.00
C PRO A 78 7.04 -8.86 -3.49
N CYS A 79 7.04 -10.18 -3.62
CA CYS A 79 8.16 -11.04 -3.25
C CYS A 79 8.73 -11.67 -4.51
N GLN A 80 9.60 -10.96 -5.20
CA GLN A 80 10.04 -11.33 -6.53
C GLN A 80 11.49 -11.83 -6.61
N PRO A 81 12.43 -11.18 -5.98
CA PRO A 81 13.79 -11.24 -6.47
C PRO A 81 14.66 -12.38 -5.94
N PHE A 82 14.18 -13.18 -5.02
CA PHE A 82 15.00 -14.25 -4.42
C PHE A 82 14.76 -15.61 -5.04
N SER A 83 14.02 -15.66 -6.17
CA SER A 83 13.82 -16.87 -6.91
C SER A 83 15.15 -17.36 -7.50
N ALA A 84 15.41 -18.66 -7.43
CA ALA A 84 16.59 -19.26 -8.03
C ALA A 84 16.61 -19.11 -9.56
N ALA A 85 15.45 -18.93 -10.17
CA ALA A 85 15.34 -18.68 -11.61
C ALA A 85 15.55 -17.20 -11.94
N GLY A 86 15.64 -16.37 -10.94
CA GLY A 86 15.90 -14.94 -11.13
C GLY A 86 17.31 -14.72 -11.65
N ALA A 87 17.49 -13.69 -12.43
CA ALA A 87 18.75 -13.38 -13.10
C ALA A 87 19.76 -12.70 -12.15
N GLY A 88 19.70 -12.97 -10.87
CA GLY A 88 20.64 -12.39 -9.90
C GLY A 88 20.35 -10.95 -9.55
N GLY A 89 19.15 -10.47 -9.87
CA GLY A 89 18.74 -9.10 -9.58
C GLY A 89 18.28 -8.84 -8.15
N GLY A 90 18.26 -9.86 -7.30
CA GLY A 90 17.75 -9.88 -5.94
C GLY A 90 17.46 -8.55 -5.29
N VAL A 91 18.44 -8.01 -4.55
CA VAL A 91 18.26 -6.76 -3.81
C VAL A 91 18.29 -5.51 -4.68
N THR A 92 18.75 -5.62 -5.92
CA THR A 92 18.81 -4.49 -6.86
C THR A 92 17.62 -4.46 -7.83
N ASP A 93 16.78 -5.50 -7.83
CA ASP A 93 15.60 -5.56 -8.68
C ASP A 93 14.63 -4.46 -8.27
N GLU A 94 14.07 -3.75 -9.25
CA GLU A 94 13.10 -2.68 -9.00
C GLU A 94 11.84 -3.18 -8.30
N ARG A 95 11.52 -4.47 -8.46
CA ARG A 95 10.38 -5.07 -7.78
C ARG A 95 10.68 -5.46 -6.33
N HIS A 96 11.94 -5.33 -5.91
CA HIS A 96 12.35 -5.61 -4.53
C HIS A 96 12.06 -4.39 -3.67
N LEU A 97 10.83 -4.25 -3.23
CA LEU A 97 10.33 -3.03 -2.62
C LEU A 97 10.17 -3.12 -1.10
N TRP A 98 10.43 -4.30 -0.52
CA TRP A 98 10.31 -4.47 0.93
C TRP A 98 11.17 -3.47 1.72
N PRO A 99 12.45 -3.26 1.39
CA PRO A 99 13.26 -2.30 2.15
C PRO A 99 12.69 -0.88 2.11
N THR A 100 12.12 -0.49 0.97
CA THR A 100 11.50 0.83 0.83
C THR A 100 10.29 0.96 1.75
N TRP A 101 9.41 -0.02 1.75
CA TRP A 101 8.24 -0.01 2.63
C TRP A 101 8.64 -0.10 4.09
N PHE A 102 9.61 -0.95 4.40
CA PHE A 102 10.14 -1.05 5.77
C PHE A 102 10.65 0.29 6.29
N ASN A 103 11.35 1.05 5.45
CA ASN A 103 11.83 2.37 5.85
C ASN A 103 10.69 3.34 6.17
N LEU A 104 9.61 3.31 5.38
CA LEU A 104 8.42 4.12 5.67
C LEU A 104 7.79 3.71 7.00
N ILE A 105 7.66 2.42 7.24
CA ILE A 105 7.13 1.88 8.50
C ILE A 105 7.99 2.37 9.67
N ARG A 106 9.31 2.26 9.52
CA ARG A 106 10.24 2.67 10.58
C ARG A 106 10.15 4.16 10.88
N GLU A 107 9.99 4.99 9.86
CA GLU A 107 9.91 6.43 10.05
C GLU A 107 8.56 6.87 10.59
N CYS A 108 7.48 6.30 10.11
CA CYS A 108 6.12 6.71 10.49
C CYS A 108 5.61 6.01 11.75
N ARG A 109 6.13 4.83 12.06
CA ARG A 109 5.76 4.05 13.26
C ARG A 109 4.26 3.88 13.44
N PRO A 110 3.55 3.32 12.45
CA PRO A 110 2.13 3.05 12.62
C PRO A 110 1.91 2.04 13.74
N ASP A 111 0.80 2.19 14.46
CA ASP A 111 0.50 1.31 15.59
C ASP A 111 0.24 -0.13 15.15
N VAL A 112 -0.39 -0.30 14.00
CA VAL A 112 -0.76 -1.63 13.47
C VAL A 112 -0.39 -1.70 12.01
N VAL A 113 0.29 -2.78 11.66
CA VAL A 113 0.64 -3.08 10.26
C VAL A 113 0.23 -4.51 9.95
N PHE A 114 -0.53 -4.68 8.87
CA PHE A 114 -0.80 -5.99 8.30
C PHE A 114 -0.07 -6.09 6.97
N GLY A 115 0.66 -7.15 6.79
CA GLY A 115 1.40 -7.37 5.56
C GLY A 115 1.30 -8.80 5.10
N GLU A 116 1.46 -8.99 3.80
CA GLU A 116 1.48 -10.30 3.20
C GLU A 116 2.49 -10.32 2.05
N GLN A 117 3.04 -11.49 1.76
CA GLN A 117 3.92 -11.69 0.61
C GLN A 117 3.41 -12.82 -0.25
#